data_019f03180711e50b6cbbbe47ad09ad24
#
_entry.id   019f03180711e50b6cbbbe47ad09ad24
#
_cell.length_a   1.000
_cell.length_b   1.000
_cell.length_c   1.000
_cell.angle_alpha   90.00
_cell.angle_beta   90.00
_cell.angle_gamma   90.00
#
_symmetry.space_group_name_H-M   'P 1'
#
loop_
_entity.id
_entity.type
_entity.pdbx_description
1 polymer ?
#
loop_
_entity_poly.entity_id
_entity_poly.type
_entity_poly.pdbx_seq_one_letter_code
_entity_poly.pdbx_strand_id
1 'polypeptide(L)'
;MPENGLCGCSFYLKTREFKAYKRRISKVAGLKVEFSANHLRVVVDETTLISRLYTGEFVKRENIFPPSFTTEVTLRRAELIESVERASVLIRGEKNNLIIMEVKSGAVFVTANSEIGNVAEKVNAELEGKEIRIAMNGKYVLDALKALDEDEIVMYMNTPIAPFVLKNKENKYGAYLILPVRTTA
;
A
#
# COMPACT_ATOMS: atom_id res chain seq x y z
N MET A 1 31.42 -5.24 25.44
CA MET A 1 30.46 -5.46 24.35
C MET A 1 29.62 -4.20 24.27
N PRO A 2 29.68 -3.40 23.20
CA PRO A 2 28.80 -2.24 23.07
C PRO A 2 27.43 -2.72 22.60
N GLU A 3 26.43 -2.41 23.39
CA GLU A 3 25.02 -2.57 23.07
C GLU A 3 24.71 -1.72 21.81
N ASN A 4 24.27 -2.38 20.76
CA ASN A 4 23.77 -1.74 19.55
C ASN A 4 22.46 -1.01 19.85
N GLY A 5 22.58 0.22 20.33
CA GLY A 5 21.49 1.16 20.36
C GLY A 5 21.11 1.52 18.91
N LEU A 6 20.11 0.86 18.37
CA LEU A 6 19.39 1.32 17.18
C LEU A 6 18.74 2.66 17.53
N CYS A 7 19.45 3.74 17.23
CA CYS A 7 18.89 5.07 17.24
C CYS A 7 17.74 5.05 16.19
N GLY A 8 16.49 5.13 16.65
CA GLY A 8 15.29 5.09 15.82
C GLY A 8 15.15 6.34 14.96
N CYS A 9 16.08 6.56 14.05
CA CYS A 9 16.00 7.61 13.06
C CYS A 9 15.15 7.12 11.88
N SER A 10 13.92 7.58 11.80
CA SER A 10 13.05 7.34 10.64
C SER A 10 13.37 8.35 9.55
N PHE A 11 13.78 7.87 8.38
CA PHE A 11 14.09 8.72 7.22
C PHE A 11 13.02 8.53 6.15
N TYR A 12 12.54 9.64 5.60
CA TYR A 12 11.52 9.64 4.55
C TYR A 12 12.12 10.21 3.27
N LEU A 13 12.21 9.33 2.26
CA LEU A 13 12.65 9.67 0.93
C LEU A 13 11.44 9.67 -0.02
N LYS A 14 11.45 10.55 -1.03
CA LYS A 14 10.45 10.47 -2.09
C LYS A 14 10.56 9.11 -2.80
N THR A 15 9.50 8.34 -2.78
CA THR A 15 9.42 6.96 -3.26
C THR A 15 9.90 6.78 -4.72
N ARG A 16 9.77 7.82 -5.57
CA ARG A 16 10.23 7.78 -6.97
C ARG A 16 11.75 7.67 -7.09
N GLU A 17 12.50 8.36 -6.26
CA GLU A 17 13.96 8.36 -6.31
C GLU A 17 14.53 7.03 -5.82
N PHE A 18 13.92 6.45 -4.78
CA PHE A 18 14.37 5.19 -4.19
C PHE A 18 14.09 3.96 -5.09
N LYS A 19 12.95 3.94 -5.80
CA LYS A 19 12.62 2.83 -6.73
C LYS A 19 13.64 2.65 -7.86
N ALA A 20 14.21 3.74 -8.36
CA ALA A 20 15.22 3.70 -9.42
C ALA A 20 16.54 3.03 -8.97
N TYR A 21 16.88 3.16 -7.69
CA TYR A 21 18.15 2.66 -7.13
C TYR A 21 18.02 1.31 -6.40
N LYS A 22 16.81 0.88 -6.02
CA LYS A 22 16.57 -0.38 -5.30
C LYS A 22 17.24 -1.58 -5.97
N ARG A 23 17.21 -1.65 -7.29
CA ARG A 23 17.80 -2.75 -8.07
C ARG A 23 19.32 -2.79 -8.05
N ARG A 24 20.00 -1.65 -7.81
CA ARG A 24 21.46 -1.58 -7.66
C ARG A 24 21.88 -1.85 -6.22
N ILE A 25 21.17 -1.29 -5.25
CA ILE A 25 21.45 -1.43 -3.81
C ILE A 25 21.36 -2.89 -3.34
N SER A 26 20.42 -3.67 -3.88
CA SER A 26 20.23 -5.09 -3.48
C SER A 26 21.36 -6.04 -3.90
N LYS A 27 22.33 -5.58 -4.72
CA LYS A 27 23.44 -6.41 -5.23
C LYS A 27 24.80 -6.06 -4.63
N VAL A 28 24.87 -5.11 -3.69
CA VAL A 28 26.13 -4.56 -3.20
C VAL A 28 26.42 -5.02 -1.79
N ALA A 29 27.66 -5.46 -1.54
CA ALA A 29 28.12 -5.94 -0.24
C ALA A 29 28.41 -4.82 0.79
N GLY A 30 28.45 -3.55 0.36
CA GLY A 30 28.71 -2.41 1.24
C GLY A 30 27.98 -1.14 0.80
N LEU A 31 27.37 -0.47 1.76
CA LEU A 31 26.62 0.75 1.58
C LEU A 31 27.13 1.79 2.58
N LYS A 32 27.64 2.93 2.09
CA LYS A 32 28.00 4.06 2.94
C LYS A 32 26.87 5.07 2.97
N VAL A 33 26.37 5.35 4.18
CA VAL A 33 25.26 6.30 4.41
C VAL A 33 25.78 7.44 5.26
N GLU A 34 25.64 8.64 4.77
CA GLU A 34 26.07 9.86 5.46
C GLU A 34 24.89 10.82 5.60
N PHE A 35 24.78 11.43 6.78
CA PHE A 35 23.74 12.40 7.09
C PHE A 35 24.34 13.77 7.33
N SER A 36 23.71 14.78 6.78
CA SER A 36 23.91 16.18 7.15
C SER A 36 22.60 16.75 7.70
N ALA A 37 22.58 18.01 8.11
CA ALA A 37 21.39 18.64 8.68
C ALA A 37 20.14 18.50 7.77
N ASN A 38 20.32 18.56 6.45
CA ASN A 38 19.21 18.61 5.49
C ASN A 38 19.30 17.58 4.36
N HIS A 39 20.37 16.78 4.33
CA HIS A 39 20.60 15.84 3.22
C HIS A 39 21.02 14.47 3.72
N LEU A 40 20.60 13.47 2.96
CA LEU A 40 21.08 12.10 3.01
C LEU A 40 21.98 11.87 1.78
N ARG A 41 23.17 11.35 2.01
CA ARG A 41 24.08 10.88 0.96
C ARG A 41 24.26 9.37 1.08
N VAL A 42 24.00 8.66 0.01
CA VAL A 42 24.20 7.22 -0.08
C VAL A 42 25.23 6.95 -1.18
N VAL A 43 26.30 6.27 -0.83
CA VAL A 43 27.38 5.91 -1.76
C VAL A 43 27.37 4.39 -1.95
N VAL A 44 27.30 3.97 -3.19
CA VAL A 44 27.32 2.57 -3.63
C VAL A 44 28.30 2.49 -4.80
N ASP A 45 29.42 1.87 -4.59
CA ASP A 45 30.54 1.83 -5.55
C ASP A 45 30.86 3.25 -6.07
N GLU A 46 30.83 3.48 -7.36
CA GLU A 46 31.05 4.78 -8.00
C GLU A 46 29.81 5.69 -8.06
N THR A 47 28.66 5.19 -7.55
CA THR A 47 27.40 5.91 -7.60
C THR A 47 27.12 6.62 -6.29
N THR A 48 26.87 7.92 -6.35
CA THR A 48 26.45 8.73 -5.21
C THR A 48 25.02 9.20 -5.42
N LEU A 49 24.13 8.89 -4.45
CA LEU A 49 22.78 9.42 -4.36
C LEU A 49 22.73 10.47 -3.26
N ILE A 50 22.25 11.66 -3.59
CA ILE A 50 21.99 12.72 -2.61
C ILE A 50 20.49 13.01 -2.62
N SER A 51 19.87 12.94 -1.46
CA SER A 51 18.46 13.28 -1.27
C SER A 51 18.30 14.30 -0.15
N ARG A 52 17.37 15.24 -0.35
CA ARG A 52 17.02 16.22 0.67
C ARG A 52 16.11 15.57 1.71
N LEU A 53 16.39 15.80 2.99
CA LEU A 53 15.54 15.39 4.09
C LEU A 53 14.30 16.28 4.20
N TYR A 54 13.20 15.68 4.61
CA TYR A 54 12.01 16.46 5.00
C TYR A 54 12.28 17.21 6.30
N THR A 55 11.87 18.47 6.34
CA THR A 55 11.88 19.28 7.55
C THR A 55 10.48 19.31 8.15
N GLY A 56 10.35 19.08 9.47
CA GLY A 56 9.09 19.08 10.20
C GLY A 56 8.84 17.78 10.96
N GLU A 57 7.81 17.79 11.79
CA GLU A 57 7.38 16.59 12.50
C GLU A 57 6.74 15.59 11.54
N PHE A 58 7.18 14.35 11.65
CA PHE A 58 6.56 13.26 10.92
C PHE A 58 5.29 12.79 11.64
N VAL A 59 4.30 12.41 10.86
CA VAL A 59 3.04 11.89 11.40
C VAL A 59 3.31 10.62 12.20
N LYS A 60 2.90 10.61 13.47
CA LYS A 60 3.06 9.44 14.33
C LYS A 60 2.16 8.31 13.84
N ARG A 61 2.75 7.12 13.64
CA ARG A 61 2.06 5.95 13.09
C ARG A 61 0.80 5.60 13.89
N GLU A 62 0.86 5.70 15.21
CA GLU A 62 -0.22 5.38 16.14
C GLU A 62 -1.47 6.23 15.90
N ASN A 63 -1.29 7.45 15.39
CA ASN A 63 -2.40 8.38 15.10
C ASN A 63 -3.07 8.13 13.74
N ILE A 64 -2.46 7.31 12.86
CA ILE A 64 -2.95 7.08 11.51
C ILE A 64 -3.75 5.78 11.44
N PHE A 65 -3.30 4.74 12.15
CA PHE A 65 -3.95 3.45 12.13
C PHE A 65 -5.19 3.44 13.04
N PRO A 66 -6.35 3.01 12.53
CA PRO A 66 -7.54 2.85 13.37
C PRO A 66 -7.25 1.85 14.51
N PRO A 67 -7.74 2.13 15.72
CA PRO A 67 -7.54 1.25 16.89
C PRO A 67 -8.36 -0.05 16.82
N SER A 68 -9.44 -0.05 16.03
CA SER A 68 -10.33 -1.21 15.83
C SER A 68 -10.95 -1.18 14.44
N PHE A 69 -11.47 -2.33 14.02
CA PHE A 69 -12.11 -2.49 12.71
C PHE A 69 -13.48 -3.15 12.88
N THR A 70 -14.42 -2.80 12.00
CA THR A 70 -15.80 -3.33 11.98
C THR A 70 -16.00 -4.37 10.90
N THR A 71 -15.07 -4.45 9.96
CA THR A 71 -15.10 -5.35 8.81
C THR A 71 -13.71 -5.92 8.59
N GLU A 72 -13.63 -7.22 8.55
CA GLU A 72 -12.44 -7.99 8.24
C GLU A 72 -12.74 -8.93 7.07
N VAL A 73 -11.87 -8.92 6.06
CA VAL A 73 -12.06 -9.69 4.84
C VAL A 73 -10.80 -10.48 4.55
N THR A 74 -10.90 -11.80 4.59
CA THR A 74 -9.82 -12.72 4.21
C THR A 74 -10.04 -13.20 2.78
N LEU A 75 -9.01 -13.13 1.97
CA LEU A 75 -9.06 -13.56 0.58
C LEU A 75 -7.68 -13.92 0.00
N ARG A 76 -7.68 -14.57 -1.15
CA ARG A 76 -6.44 -14.89 -1.86
C ARG A 76 -5.87 -13.67 -2.57
N ARG A 77 -4.62 -13.37 -2.22
CA ARG A 77 -3.89 -12.21 -2.77
C ARG A 77 -3.81 -12.22 -4.31
N ALA A 78 -3.50 -13.38 -4.90
CA ALA A 78 -3.36 -13.52 -6.35
C ALA A 78 -4.68 -13.21 -7.09
N GLU A 79 -5.81 -13.73 -6.60
CA GLU A 79 -7.12 -13.50 -7.20
C GLU A 79 -7.51 -12.02 -7.16
N LEU A 80 -7.21 -11.33 -6.04
CA LEU A 80 -7.48 -9.90 -5.95
C LEU A 80 -6.55 -9.07 -6.86
N ILE A 81 -5.27 -9.44 -6.98
CA ILE A 81 -4.33 -8.77 -7.91
C ILE A 81 -4.87 -8.85 -9.33
N GLU A 82 -5.20 -10.06 -9.80
CA GLU A 82 -5.70 -10.26 -11.16
C GLU A 82 -6.99 -9.48 -11.44
N SER A 83 -7.92 -9.48 -10.48
CA SER A 83 -9.18 -8.75 -10.59
C SER A 83 -8.93 -7.24 -10.67
N VAL A 84 -8.08 -6.68 -9.80
CA VAL A 84 -7.76 -5.24 -9.82
C VAL A 84 -6.93 -4.87 -11.05
N GLU A 85 -6.05 -5.75 -11.55
CA GLU A 85 -5.31 -5.52 -12.80
C GLU A 85 -6.25 -5.43 -14.00
N ARG A 86 -7.20 -6.36 -14.15
CA ARG A 86 -8.20 -6.30 -15.21
C ARG A 86 -9.06 -5.03 -15.14
N ALA A 87 -9.55 -4.68 -13.95
CA ALA A 87 -10.29 -3.43 -13.74
C ALA A 87 -9.44 -2.20 -14.07
N SER A 88 -8.16 -2.21 -13.73
CA SER A 88 -7.25 -1.08 -13.96
C SER A 88 -6.88 -0.86 -15.43
N VAL A 89 -6.97 -1.89 -16.27
CA VAL A 89 -6.79 -1.72 -17.73
C VAL A 89 -7.86 -0.80 -18.32
N LEU A 90 -9.11 -0.97 -17.88
CA LEU A 90 -10.25 -0.20 -18.38
C LEU A 90 -10.17 1.29 -18.00
N ILE A 91 -9.65 1.60 -16.82
CA ILE A 91 -9.56 2.97 -16.28
C ILE A 91 -8.19 3.61 -16.47
N ARG A 92 -7.34 3.04 -17.31
CA ARG A 92 -6.01 3.59 -17.59
C ARG A 92 -6.12 4.95 -18.30
N GLY A 93 -5.59 5.98 -17.65
CA GLY A 93 -5.69 7.37 -18.12
C GLY A 93 -6.84 8.15 -17.53
N GLU A 94 -7.78 7.49 -16.88
CA GLU A 94 -8.84 8.15 -16.12
C GLU A 94 -8.29 8.84 -14.86
N LYS A 95 -8.99 9.89 -14.44
CA LYS A 95 -8.66 10.63 -13.23
C LYS A 95 -8.82 9.70 -12.02
N ASN A 96 -7.75 9.59 -11.21
CA ASN A 96 -7.71 8.81 -9.96
C ASN A 96 -7.65 7.28 -10.09
N ASN A 97 -7.63 6.66 -11.28
CA ASN A 97 -7.67 5.20 -11.43
C ASN A 97 -8.69 4.55 -10.48
N LEU A 98 -9.93 5.04 -10.54
CA LEU A 98 -10.98 4.74 -9.57
C LEU A 98 -11.54 3.34 -9.76
N ILE A 99 -11.42 2.50 -8.76
CA ILE A 99 -12.15 1.22 -8.64
C ILE A 99 -13.10 1.29 -7.44
N ILE A 100 -14.20 0.56 -7.52
CA ILE A 100 -15.13 0.38 -6.42
C ILE A 100 -15.04 -1.07 -5.98
N MET A 101 -14.92 -1.29 -4.69
CA MET A 101 -14.92 -2.60 -4.07
C MET A 101 -16.16 -2.71 -3.18
N GLU A 102 -17.02 -3.69 -3.49
CA GLU A 102 -18.16 -4.07 -2.66
C GLU A 102 -17.86 -5.39 -1.98
N VAL A 103 -17.78 -5.35 -0.66
CA VAL A 103 -17.61 -6.52 0.19
C VAL A 103 -18.97 -7.01 0.62
N LYS A 104 -19.26 -8.25 0.29
CA LYS A 104 -20.50 -8.96 0.65
C LYS A 104 -20.16 -10.32 1.25
N SER A 105 -21.15 -10.93 1.90
CA SER A 105 -20.97 -12.29 2.40
C SER A 105 -20.51 -13.25 1.29
N GLY A 106 -19.37 -13.89 1.48
CA GLY A 106 -18.77 -14.87 0.57
C GLY A 106 -17.99 -14.29 -0.62
N ALA A 107 -17.99 -12.98 -0.88
CA ALA A 107 -17.28 -12.42 -2.02
C ALA A 107 -16.98 -10.93 -1.92
N VAL A 108 -15.92 -10.52 -2.63
CA VAL A 108 -15.61 -9.13 -2.95
C VAL A 108 -15.86 -8.90 -4.43
N PHE A 109 -16.63 -7.88 -4.76
CA PHE A 109 -16.87 -7.45 -6.14
C PHE A 109 -16.03 -6.21 -6.44
N VAL A 110 -15.16 -6.32 -7.44
CA VAL A 110 -14.32 -5.21 -7.90
C VAL A 110 -14.93 -4.69 -9.19
N THR A 111 -15.34 -3.42 -9.20
CA THR A 111 -15.95 -2.79 -10.37
C THR A 111 -15.16 -1.55 -10.78
N ALA A 112 -15.10 -1.33 -12.09
CA ALA A 112 -14.54 -0.13 -12.69
C ALA A 112 -15.42 0.30 -13.86
N ASN A 113 -15.63 1.61 -13.98
CA ASN A 113 -16.43 2.20 -15.05
C ASN A 113 -15.60 3.26 -15.78
N SER A 114 -15.69 3.28 -17.10
CA SER A 114 -15.09 4.29 -17.96
C SER A 114 -16.04 4.62 -19.12
N GLU A 115 -15.69 5.59 -19.94
CA GLU A 115 -16.46 5.93 -21.15
C GLU A 115 -16.53 4.79 -22.16
N ILE A 116 -15.56 3.89 -22.16
CA ILE A 116 -15.46 2.77 -23.11
C ILE A 116 -16.11 1.47 -22.60
N GLY A 117 -16.57 1.43 -21.35
CA GLY A 117 -17.24 0.26 -20.80
C GLY A 117 -17.17 0.14 -19.29
N ASN A 118 -17.64 -1.00 -18.79
CA ASN A 118 -17.59 -1.37 -17.40
C ASN A 118 -17.01 -2.77 -17.21
N VAL A 119 -16.42 -3.01 -16.05
CA VAL A 119 -15.93 -4.31 -15.61
C VAL A 119 -16.50 -4.59 -14.22
N ALA A 120 -16.91 -5.84 -14.00
CA ALA A 120 -17.32 -6.35 -12.69
C ALA A 120 -16.68 -7.73 -12.48
N GLU A 121 -15.79 -7.82 -11.52
CA GLU A 121 -15.04 -9.00 -11.17
C GLU A 121 -15.48 -9.50 -9.80
N LYS A 122 -15.56 -10.81 -9.63
CA LYS A 122 -15.87 -11.44 -8.35
C LYS A 122 -14.67 -12.21 -7.83
N VAL A 123 -14.27 -11.92 -6.60
CA VAL A 123 -13.22 -12.64 -5.85
C VAL A 123 -13.85 -13.29 -4.63
N ASN A 124 -13.59 -14.59 -4.43
CA ASN A 124 -14.08 -15.28 -3.25
C ASN A 124 -13.39 -14.75 -2.00
N ALA A 125 -14.15 -14.55 -0.94
CA ALA A 125 -13.66 -13.97 0.30
C ALA A 125 -14.48 -14.43 1.50
N GLU A 126 -13.83 -14.50 2.64
CA GLU A 126 -14.47 -14.69 3.94
C GLU A 126 -14.67 -13.33 4.58
N LEU A 127 -15.91 -13.02 4.96
CA LEU A 127 -16.27 -11.76 5.60
C LEU A 127 -16.58 -11.99 7.07
N GLU A 128 -15.89 -11.25 7.93
CA GLU A 128 -16.26 -11.08 9.33
C GLU A 128 -16.69 -9.63 9.57
N GLY A 129 -17.89 -9.43 10.10
CA GLY A 129 -18.44 -8.12 10.39
C GLY A 129 -19.43 -7.61 9.34
N LYS A 130 -19.32 -6.34 8.96
CA LYS A 130 -20.33 -5.65 8.13
C LYS A 130 -19.93 -5.62 6.66
N GLU A 131 -20.92 -5.74 5.79
CA GLU A 131 -20.75 -5.43 4.37
C GLU A 131 -20.40 -3.96 4.18
N ILE A 132 -19.54 -3.69 3.20
CA ILE A 132 -19.06 -2.33 2.93
C ILE A 132 -18.81 -2.13 1.45
N ARG A 133 -19.09 -0.90 0.98
CA ARG A 133 -18.74 -0.44 -0.36
C ARG A 133 -17.75 0.72 -0.24
N ILE A 134 -16.59 0.58 -0.86
CA ILE A 134 -15.49 1.55 -0.75
C ILE A 134 -14.91 1.84 -2.15
N ALA A 135 -14.65 3.13 -2.40
CA ALA A 135 -13.99 3.58 -3.62
C ALA A 135 -12.49 3.81 -3.34
N MET A 136 -11.63 3.34 -4.23
CA MET A 136 -10.19 3.39 -4.01
C MET A 136 -9.41 3.59 -5.31
N ASN A 137 -8.16 3.98 -5.18
CA ASN A 137 -7.24 4.04 -6.31
C ASN A 137 -6.64 2.65 -6.55
N GLY A 138 -6.96 2.02 -7.70
CA GLY A 138 -6.52 0.69 -8.06
C GLY A 138 -4.99 0.52 -8.08
N LYS A 139 -4.25 1.57 -8.44
CA LYS A 139 -2.79 1.53 -8.44
C LYS A 139 -2.22 1.41 -7.03
N TYR A 140 -2.77 2.14 -6.05
CA TYR A 140 -2.28 2.04 -4.67
C TYR A 140 -2.61 0.68 -4.05
N VAL A 141 -3.78 0.12 -4.40
CA VAL A 141 -4.15 -1.24 -4.00
C VAL A 141 -3.17 -2.25 -4.58
N LEU A 142 -2.89 -2.18 -5.88
CA LEU A 142 -1.93 -3.08 -6.54
C LEU A 142 -0.50 -2.94 -5.98
N ASP A 143 -0.04 -1.72 -5.74
CA ASP A 143 1.28 -1.48 -5.15
C ASP A 143 1.40 -2.13 -3.76
N ALA A 144 0.35 -2.06 -2.94
CA ALA A 144 0.29 -2.70 -1.62
C ALA A 144 0.22 -4.23 -1.73
N LEU A 145 -0.68 -4.76 -2.58
CA LEU A 145 -0.83 -6.20 -2.79
C LEU A 145 0.46 -6.87 -3.30
N LYS A 146 1.19 -6.18 -4.20
CA LYS A 146 2.47 -6.67 -4.74
C LYS A 146 3.63 -6.61 -3.73
N ALA A 147 3.47 -5.84 -2.68
CA ALA A 147 4.46 -5.73 -1.60
C ALA A 147 4.20 -6.72 -0.45
N LEU A 148 3.02 -7.34 -0.41
CA LEU A 148 2.72 -8.48 0.45
C LEU A 148 3.29 -9.76 -0.20
N ASP A 149 3.65 -10.74 0.60
CA ASP A 149 4.36 -11.96 0.18
C ASP A 149 3.59 -13.26 0.47
N GLU A 150 2.54 -13.23 1.30
CA GLU A 150 1.70 -14.39 1.58
C GLU A 150 0.59 -14.60 0.54
N ASP A 151 0.10 -15.83 0.44
CA ASP A 151 -0.99 -16.20 -0.46
C ASP A 151 -2.34 -15.68 0.02
N GLU A 152 -2.57 -15.67 1.34
CA GLU A 152 -3.76 -15.12 1.96
C GLU A 152 -3.46 -13.79 2.64
N ILE A 153 -4.35 -12.84 2.40
CA ILE A 153 -4.27 -11.50 2.97
C ILE A 153 -5.57 -11.15 3.68
N VAL A 154 -5.47 -10.19 4.57
CA VAL A 154 -6.62 -9.65 5.30
C VAL A 154 -6.75 -8.16 5.04
N MET A 155 -7.97 -7.74 4.72
CA MET A 155 -8.35 -6.34 4.59
C MET A 155 -9.20 -5.93 5.79
N TYR A 156 -8.76 -4.88 6.49
CA TYR A 156 -9.43 -4.31 7.64
C TYR A 156 -10.07 -2.97 7.30
N MET A 157 -11.35 -2.82 7.53
CA MET A 157 -12.12 -1.64 7.14
C MET A 157 -13.09 -1.20 8.24
N ASN A 158 -13.51 0.07 8.20
CA ASN A 158 -14.50 0.62 9.12
C ASN A 158 -15.67 1.29 8.39
N THR A 159 -15.37 2.30 7.58
CA THR A 159 -16.36 3.08 6.84
C THR A 159 -15.88 3.35 5.43
N PRO A 160 -16.77 3.70 4.50
CA PRO A 160 -16.41 4.01 3.10
C PRO A 160 -15.40 5.14 2.92
N ILE A 161 -15.24 6.00 3.93
CA ILE A 161 -14.37 7.19 3.88
C ILE A 161 -13.17 7.10 4.84
N ALA A 162 -13.12 6.07 5.68
CA ALA A 162 -11.99 5.84 6.58
C ALA A 162 -10.87 5.07 5.89
N PRO A 163 -9.62 5.25 6.29
CA PRO A 163 -8.52 4.44 5.80
C PRO A 163 -8.78 2.95 6.04
N PHE A 164 -8.38 2.12 5.09
CA PHE A 164 -8.38 0.68 5.26
C PHE A 164 -6.95 0.14 5.29
N VAL A 165 -6.78 -1.03 5.86
CA VAL A 165 -5.47 -1.63 6.09
C VAL A 165 -5.41 -3.01 5.42
N LEU A 166 -4.34 -3.24 4.67
CA LEU A 166 -3.99 -4.54 4.11
C LEU A 166 -2.83 -5.14 4.90
N LYS A 167 -2.93 -6.42 5.24
CA LYS A 167 -1.89 -7.19 5.92
C LYS A 167 -1.81 -8.61 5.35
N ASN A 168 -0.67 -9.25 5.54
CA ASN A 168 -0.57 -10.69 5.48
C ASN A 168 -1.41 -11.33 6.60
N LYS A 169 -1.97 -12.51 6.37
CA LYS A 169 -2.82 -13.21 7.34
C LYS A 169 -2.02 -13.67 8.56
N GLU A 170 -0.88 -14.28 8.35
CA GLU A 170 -0.07 -14.90 9.39
C GLU A 170 1.04 -13.98 9.90
N ASN A 171 1.68 -13.25 9.01
CA ASN A 171 2.81 -12.38 9.35
C ASN A 171 2.34 -11.05 9.93
N LYS A 172 2.75 -10.80 11.17
CA LYS A 172 2.45 -9.55 11.88
C LYS A 172 3.26 -8.34 11.38
N TYR A 173 4.26 -8.57 10.53
CA TYR A 173 5.12 -7.53 9.99
C TYR A 173 4.59 -7.04 8.63
N GLY A 174 4.50 -5.74 8.49
CA GLY A 174 4.01 -5.11 7.26
C GLY A 174 2.50 -4.90 7.27
N ALA A 175 2.10 -3.65 7.36
CA ALA A 175 0.73 -3.21 7.19
C ALA A 175 0.72 -2.06 6.20
N TYR A 176 -0.18 -2.12 5.21
CA TYR A 176 -0.34 -1.09 4.20
C TYR A 176 -1.66 -0.36 4.46
N LEU A 177 -1.56 0.91 4.81
CA LEU A 177 -2.72 1.77 5.01
C LEU A 177 -2.99 2.52 3.72
N ILE A 178 -4.22 2.40 3.23
CA ILE A 178 -4.67 3.03 1.98
C ILE A 178 -5.86 3.94 2.28
N LEU A 179 -5.80 5.14 1.75
CA LEU A 179 -6.90 6.10 1.85
C LEU A 179 -7.92 5.83 0.75
N PRO A 180 -9.23 5.80 1.06
CA PRO A 180 -10.27 5.72 0.06
C PRO A 180 -10.36 7.01 -0.77
N VAL A 181 -10.93 6.89 -1.95
CA VAL A 181 -11.28 8.03 -2.79
C VAL A 181 -12.69 8.48 -2.43
N ARG A 182 -12.85 9.74 -2.10
CA ARG A 182 -14.20 10.29 -1.87
C ARG A 182 -14.90 10.43 -3.22
N THR A 183 -15.99 9.72 -3.37
CA THR A 183 -16.91 9.88 -4.50
C THR A 183 -18.07 10.75 -4.04
N THR A 184 -18.35 11.82 -4.75
CA THR A 184 -19.66 12.48 -4.64
C THR A 184 -20.69 11.51 -5.15
N ALA A 185 -21.60 11.10 -4.29
CA ALA A 185 -22.79 10.32 -4.66
C ALA A 185 -23.70 11.14 -5.57
#